data_e03a5f7ec0322c4b26dae608c4edf5a2
#
_entry.id   e03a5f7ec0322c4b26dae608c4edf5a2
#
_cell.length_a   1.000
_cell.length_b   1.000
_cell.length_c   1.000
_cell.angle_alpha   90.00
_cell.angle_beta   90.00
_cell.angle_gamma   90.00
#
_symmetry.space_group_name_H-M   'P 1'
#
loop_
_entity.id
_entity.type
_entity.pdbx_description
1 polymer ?
#
loop_
_entity_poly.entity_id
_entity_poly.type
_entity_poly.pdbx_seq_one_letter_code
_entity_poly.pdbx_strand_id
1 'polypeptide(L)'
;MRPVRLRNLSRDPLVDKLRWVMLAVMLAGVGLTLTGQPSAFWRDPATAIRGDGLGIHDPTNHSFEFFLGHGWWAYLICSAGYLAAAFLLVSALPRRLALVLLFTVTLAHVYAGTNWLAVRWHGGMLASSVYGLALGFPLALGIAAIFPTGPELNRRIRWIAVVALLLDMSFTLLGQPHSYWSHPETAYEGNVVSRYFLVHGWSAFAAYDVVYAVGLLLAITALPRLAGLTLAFYFIVVGFDGASNWLFFVWRQGMPAVIGYASLVGVALVISAVGLQRPKPAAP
;
A
#
# COMPACT_ATOMS: atom_id res chain seq x y z
N MET A 1 -6.54 43.19 -15.30
CA MET A 1 -6.27 41.81 -14.86
C MET A 1 -4.94 41.79 -14.13
N ARG A 2 -4.89 41.56 -12.81
CA ARG A 2 -3.65 41.44 -12.08
C ARG A 2 -3.07 40.02 -12.39
N PRO A 3 -1.76 39.90 -12.75
CA PRO A 3 -1.17 38.60 -12.97
C PRO A 3 -1.32 37.81 -11.66
N VAL A 4 -1.89 36.63 -11.76
CA VAL A 4 -1.88 35.63 -10.68
C VAL A 4 -0.39 35.32 -10.45
N ARG A 5 0.21 35.99 -9.45
CA ARG A 5 1.50 35.54 -8.94
C ARG A 5 1.29 34.10 -8.50
N LEU A 6 1.88 33.18 -9.22
CA LEU A 6 2.16 31.83 -8.73
C LEU A 6 3.00 32.02 -7.45
N ARG A 7 2.30 32.31 -6.35
CA ARG A 7 2.85 32.44 -5.03
C ARG A 7 3.66 31.18 -4.81
N ASN A 8 4.95 31.36 -4.55
CA ASN A 8 5.88 30.32 -4.12
C ASN A 8 5.09 29.22 -3.40
N LEU A 9 4.83 28.13 -4.12
CA LEU A 9 4.33 26.91 -3.53
C LEU A 9 5.34 26.56 -2.46
N SER A 10 5.03 26.86 -1.20
CA SER A 10 5.94 26.60 -0.09
C SER A 10 6.15 25.09 -0.12
N ARG A 11 7.30 24.67 -0.63
CA ARG A 11 7.63 23.27 -0.77
C ARG A 11 7.69 22.70 0.64
N ASP A 12 6.62 22.04 1.04
CA ASP A 12 6.60 21.30 2.30
C ASP A 12 7.68 20.22 2.22
N PRO A 13 8.70 20.22 3.09
CA PRO A 13 9.80 19.28 3.00
C PRO A 13 9.38 17.81 3.13
N LEU A 14 8.20 17.54 3.73
CA LEU A 14 7.64 16.20 3.79
C LEU A 14 7.10 15.76 2.43
N VAL A 15 6.29 16.62 1.80
CA VAL A 15 5.75 16.35 0.45
C VAL A 15 6.91 16.21 -0.54
N ASP A 16 7.90 17.09 -0.46
CA ASP A 16 9.08 17.06 -1.35
C ASP A 16 9.87 15.73 -1.25
N LYS A 17 10.03 15.17 -0.06
CA LYS A 17 10.73 13.91 0.12
C LYS A 17 9.85 12.71 -0.27
N LEU A 18 8.62 12.68 0.21
CA LEU A 18 7.75 11.53 -0.01
C LEU A 18 7.27 11.38 -1.46
N ARG A 19 7.19 12.47 -2.24
CA ARG A 19 6.87 12.36 -3.68
C ARG A 19 7.92 11.58 -4.47
N TRP A 20 9.19 11.60 -4.04
CA TRP A 20 10.24 10.78 -4.65
C TRP A 20 10.08 9.30 -4.28
N VAL A 21 9.65 9.00 -3.04
CA VAL A 21 9.30 7.63 -2.65
C VAL A 21 8.11 7.13 -3.47
N MET A 22 7.06 7.93 -3.61
CA MET A 22 5.92 7.61 -4.48
C MET A 22 6.38 7.32 -5.92
N LEU A 23 7.21 8.19 -6.49
CA LEU A 23 7.72 8.02 -7.85
C LEU A 23 8.54 6.72 -7.98
N ALA A 24 9.40 6.42 -7.01
CA ALA A 24 10.19 5.18 -7.00
C ALA A 24 9.30 3.93 -6.95
N VAL A 25 8.23 3.95 -6.14
CA VAL A 25 7.24 2.86 -6.06
C VAL A 25 6.50 2.68 -7.39
N MET A 26 6.06 3.78 -7.99
CA MET A 26 5.40 3.75 -9.30
C MET A 26 6.33 3.19 -10.38
N LEU A 27 7.58 3.64 -10.42
CA LEU A 27 8.61 3.11 -11.36
C LEU A 27 8.88 1.63 -11.12
N ALA A 28 8.96 1.20 -9.87
CA ALA A 28 9.10 -0.23 -9.54
C ALA A 28 7.90 -1.04 -10.06
N GLY A 29 6.67 -0.54 -9.90
CA GLY A 29 5.47 -1.17 -10.46
C GLY A 29 5.52 -1.30 -11.98
N VAL A 30 5.93 -0.24 -12.69
CA VAL A 30 6.12 -0.27 -14.16
C VAL A 30 7.19 -1.31 -14.53
N GLY A 31 8.32 -1.32 -13.82
CA GLY A 31 9.39 -2.28 -14.04
C GLY A 31 8.95 -3.73 -13.84
N LEU A 32 8.25 -4.01 -12.73
CA LEU A 32 7.70 -5.35 -12.44
C LEU A 32 6.70 -5.79 -13.49
N THR A 33 5.82 -4.90 -13.96
CA THR A 33 4.86 -5.19 -15.03
C THR A 33 5.57 -5.57 -16.33
N LEU A 34 6.55 -4.79 -16.76
CA LEU A 34 7.27 -5.05 -18.01
C LEU A 34 8.16 -6.29 -17.93
N THR A 35 8.93 -6.42 -16.86
CA THR A 35 9.84 -7.57 -16.69
C THR A 35 9.07 -8.87 -16.45
N GLY A 36 7.86 -8.81 -15.91
CA GLY A 36 6.95 -9.95 -15.76
C GLY A 36 6.32 -10.42 -17.07
N GLN A 37 6.41 -9.66 -18.16
CA GLN A 37 5.85 -10.08 -19.45
C GLN A 37 6.63 -11.25 -20.06
N PRO A 38 5.97 -12.15 -20.84
CA PRO A 38 6.65 -13.21 -21.54
C PRO A 38 7.62 -12.66 -22.59
N SER A 39 8.67 -13.40 -22.91
CA SER A 39 9.65 -12.97 -23.93
C SER A 39 9.02 -12.68 -25.31
N ALA A 40 7.93 -13.35 -25.63
CA ALA A 40 7.17 -13.11 -26.87
C ALA A 40 6.56 -11.72 -26.94
N PHE A 41 6.16 -11.14 -25.79
CA PHE A 41 5.56 -9.79 -25.70
C PHE A 41 6.41 -8.71 -26.37
N TRP A 42 7.73 -8.81 -26.23
CA TRP A 42 8.63 -7.80 -26.77
C TRP A 42 8.64 -7.73 -28.31
N ARG A 43 8.15 -8.79 -28.98
CA ARG A 43 8.01 -8.87 -30.44
C ARG A 43 6.54 -8.80 -30.87
N ASP A 44 5.65 -9.40 -30.09
CA ASP A 44 4.22 -9.47 -30.35
C ASP A 44 3.43 -9.02 -29.12
N PRO A 45 2.94 -7.77 -29.12
CA PRO A 45 2.14 -7.23 -28.03
C PRO A 45 0.85 -8.01 -27.72
N ALA A 46 0.33 -8.79 -28.66
CA ALA A 46 -0.87 -9.61 -28.45
C ALA A 46 -0.65 -10.70 -27.39
N THR A 47 0.63 -11.06 -27.15
CA THR A 47 1.01 -12.05 -26.13
C THR A 47 1.16 -11.43 -24.71
N ALA A 48 0.82 -10.15 -24.54
CA ALA A 48 0.89 -9.50 -23.24
C ALA A 48 0.06 -10.26 -22.18
N ILE A 49 0.67 -10.53 -21.05
CA ILE A 49 -0.09 -10.94 -19.86
C ILE A 49 -0.82 -9.71 -19.36
N ARG A 50 -2.13 -9.75 -19.46
CA ARG A 50 -3.05 -8.76 -18.93
C ARG A 50 -3.56 -9.22 -17.56
N GLY A 51 -4.34 -8.38 -16.88
CA GLY A 51 -4.94 -8.73 -15.60
C GLY A 51 -5.65 -10.08 -15.59
N ASP A 52 -6.31 -10.43 -16.69
CA ASP A 52 -6.97 -11.74 -16.88
C ASP A 52 -6.01 -12.92 -16.76
N GLY A 53 -4.79 -12.78 -17.31
CA GLY A 53 -3.73 -13.81 -17.24
C GLY A 53 -3.15 -13.99 -15.82
N LEU A 54 -3.40 -13.04 -14.93
CA LEU A 54 -3.07 -13.11 -13.51
C LEU A 54 -4.27 -13.53 -12.65
N GLY A 55 -5.41 -13.87 -13.26
CA GLY A 55 -6.67 -14.12 -12.56
C GLY A 55 -7.32 -12.82 -12.03
N ILE A 56 -6.87 -11.68 -12.51
CA ILE A 56 -7.33 -10.36 -12.09
C ILE A 56 -8.26 -9.82 -13.17
N HIS A 57 -9.51 -10.24 -13.14
CA HIS A 57 -10.57 -9.62 -13.95
C HIS A 57 -10.94 -8.27 -13.34
N ASP A 58 -10.20 -7.21 -13.65
CA ASP A 58 -10.58 -5.86 -13.26
C ASP A 58 -11.00 -5.03 -14.47
N PRO A 59 -12.31 -4.78 -14.64
CA PRO A 59 -12.80 -3.92 -15.71
C PRO A 59 -12.29 -2.47 -15.60
N THR A 60 -11.75 -2.05 -14.46
CA THR A 60 -11.27 -0.68 -14.25
C THR A 60 -9.82 -0.46 -14.67
N ASN A 61 -9.05 -1.53 -14.92
CA ASN A 61 -7.66 -1.44 -15.34
C ASN A 61 -7.47 -1.48 -16.88
N HIS A 62 -8.57 -1.38 -17.63
CA HIS A 62 -8.56 -1.46 -19.10
C HIS A 62 -7.60 -0.47 -19.76
N SER A 63 -7.36 0.70 -19.15
CA SER A 63 -6.45 1.68 -19.75
C SER A 63 -5.02 1.16 -19.86
N PHE A 64 -4.48 0.57 -18.79
CA PHE A 64 -3.12 0.02 -18.82
C PHE A 64 -3.02 -1.23 -19.69
N GLU A 65 -4.03 -2.10 -19.66
CA GLU A 65 -4.13 -3.28 -20.49
C GLU A 65 -4.23 -2.92 -21.98
N PHE A 66 -4.98 -1.86 -22.30
CA PHE A 66 -5.04 -1.32 -23.65
C PHE A 66 -3.65 -0.94 -24.15
N PHE A 67 -2.90 -0.16 -23.36
CA PHE A 67 -1.55 0.26 -23.76
C PHE A 67 -0.55 -0.91 -23.83
N LEU A 68 -0.63 -1.90 -22.93
CA LEU A 68 0.15 -3.13 -23.03
C LEU A 68 -0.13 -3.87 -24.35
N GLY A 69 -1.41 -3.96 -24.76
CA GLY A 69 -1.80 -4.56 -26.03
C GLY A 69 -1.27 -3.85 -27.27
N HIS A 70 -0.85 -2.58 -27.14
CA HIS A 70 -0.20 -1.79 -28.19
C HIS A 70 1.33 -1.85 -28.13
N GLY A 71 1.89 -2.57 -27.15
CA GLY A 71 3.32 -2.80 -26.98
C GLY A 71 3.95 -2.06 -25.82
N TRP A 72 5.17 -2.49 -25.49
CA TRP A 72 5.93 -1.95 -24.35
C TRP A 72 6.15 -0.43 -24.42
N TRP A 73 6.38 0.11 -25.61
CA TRP A 73 6.59 1.55 -25.82
C TRP A 73 5.32 2.37 -25.52
N ALA A 74 4.14 1.89 -25.93
CA ALA A 74 2.86 2.54 -25.65
C ALA A 74 2.57 2.53 -24.15
N TYR A 75 2.85 1.41 -23.48
CA TYR A 75 2.74 1.28 -22.04
C TYR A 75 3.71 2.23 -21.30
N LEU A 76 4.97 2.34 -21.76
CA LEU A 76 5.94 3.29 -21.17
C LEU A 76 5.51 4.74 -21.33
N ILE A 77 5.02 5.15 -22.49
CA ILE A 77 4.55 6.52 -22.72
C ILE A 77 3.36 6.83 -21.82
N CYS A 78 2.38 5.93 -21.74
CA CYS A 78 1.24 6.09 -20.86
C CYS A 78 1.69 6.18 -19.39
N SER A 79 2.55 5.27 -18.96
CA SER A 79 3.09 5.25 -17.60
C SER A 79 3.87 6.54 -17.29
N ALA A 80 4.72 7.01 -18.19
CA ALA A 80 5.46 8.25 -18.02
C ALA A 80 4.53 9.46 -17.88
N GLY A 81 3.47 9.54 -18.71
CA GLY A 81 2.44 10.57 -18.59
C GLY A 81 1.72 10.51 -17.24
N TYR A 82 1.35 9.32 -16.80
CA TYR A 82 0.70 9.11 -15.51
C TYR A 82 1.63 9.47 -14.33
N LEU A 83 2.89 9.03 -14.36
CA LEU A 83 3.88 9.37 -13.35
C LEU A 83 4.10 10.89 -13.26
N ALA A 84 4.25 11.54 -14.40
CA ALA A 84 4.41 12.99 -14.47
C ALA A 84 3.17 13.72 -13.93
N ALA A 85 1.98 13.29 -14.31
CA ALA A 85 0.72 13.87 -13.83
C ALA A 85 0.58 13.70 -12.31
N ALA A 86 0.82 12.52 -11.76
CA ALA A 86 0.77 12.26 -10.31
C ALA A 86 1.80 13.12 -9.56
N PHE A 87 3.04 13.21 -10.04
CA PHE A 87 4.10 14.02 -9.45
C PHE A 87 3.76 15.52 -9.45
N LEU A 88 3.28 16.04 -10.58
CA LEU A 88 2.89 17.44 -10.71
C LEU A 88 1.69 17.75 -9.83
N LEU A 89 0.68 16.88 -9.81
CA LEU A 89 -0.52 17.05 -9.01
C LEU A 89 -0.19 17.09 -7.51
N VAL A 90 0.62 16.14 -7.01
CA VAL A 90 1.10 16.16 -5.62
C VAL A 90 1.89 17.43 -5.32
N SER A 91 2.66 17.95 -6.28
CA SER A 91 3.44 19.18 -6.11
C SER A 91 2.59 20.45 -6.11
N ALA A 92 1.41 20.43 -6.77
CA ALA A 92 0.52 21.59 -6.92
C ALA A 92 -0.57 21.68 -5.83
N LEU A 93 -0.90 20.56 -5.19
CA LEU A 93 -1.98 20.51 -4.20
C LEU A 93 -1.58 21.12 -2.84
N PRO A 94 -2.57 21.63 -2.08
CA PRO A 94 -2.36 21.97 -0.68
C PRO A 94 -1.82 20.75 0.10
N ARG A 95 -0.90 20.99 1.05
CA ARG A 95 -0.15 19.98 1.79
C ARG A 95 -0.96 18.75 2.20
N ARG A 96 -2.12 18.93 2.83
CA ARG A 96 -2.94 17.81 3.33
C ARG A 96 -3.44 16.93 2.19
N LEU A 97 -3.96 17.54 1.13
CA LEU A 97 -4.43 16.84 -0.05
C LEU A 97 -3.28 16.17 -0.80
N ALA A 98 -2.13 16.84 -0.92
CA ALA A 98 -0.92 16.27 -1.50
C ALA A 98 -0.47 15.01 -0.77
N LEU A 99 -0.46 15.02 0.57
CA LEU A 99 -0.09 13.86 1.38
C LEU A 99 -1.12 12.73 1.27
N VAL A 100 -2.42 13.02 1.27
CA VAL A 100 -3.45 11.98 1.07
C VAL A 100 -3.26 11.33 -0.29
N LEU A 101 -3.17 12.13 -1.36
CA LEU A 101 -2.97 11.61 -2.72
C LEU A 101 -1.67 10.79 -2.82
N LEU A 102 -0.59 11.28 -2.23
CA LEU A 102 0.70 10.61 -2.20
C LEU A 102 0.60 9.22 -1.56
N PHE A 103 0.03 9.12 -0.36
CA PHE A 103 -0.15 7.83 0.30
C PHE A 103 -1.10 6.91 -0.47
N THR A 104 -2.21 7.45 -1.00
CA THR A 104 -3.16 6.68 -1.82
C THR A 104 -2.48 6.08 -3.04
N VAL A 105 -1.78 6.89 -3.83
CA VAL A 105 -1.07 6.44 -5.02
C VAL A 105 0.04 5.44 -4.68
N THR A 106 0.82 5.73 -3.61
CA THR A 106 1.86 4.82 -3.17
C THR A 106 1.30 3.45 -2.79
N LEU A 107 0.27 3.40 -1.96
CA LEU A 107 -0.34 2.14 -1.51
C LEU A 107 -0.97 1.36 -2.67
N ALA A 108 -1.68 2.04 -3.57
CA ALA A 108 -2.27 1.39 -4.75
C ALA A 108 -1.19 0.75 -5.66
N HIS A 109 -0.03 1.41 -5.82
CA HIS A 109 1.08 0.85 -6.61
C HIS A 109 1.86 -0.23 -5.87
N VAL A 110 1.90 -0.17 -4.53
CA VAL A 110 2.40 -1.29 -3.72
C VAL A 110 1.55 -2.52 -3.97
N TYR A 111 0.24 -2.40 -3.89
CA TYR A 111 -0.68 -3.49 -4.15
C TYR A 111 -0.46 -4.11 -5.55
N ALA A 112 -0.35 -3.28 -6.58
CA ALA A 112 -0.05 -3.77 -7.92
C ALA A 112 1.31 -4.49 -7.99
N GLY A 113 2.35 -3.95 -7.35
CA GLY A 113 3.69 -4.54 -7.32
C GLY A 113 3.75 -5.88 -6.57
N THR A 114 3.10 -5.98 -5.41
CA THR A 114 3.03 -7.22 -4.62
C THR A 114 2.30 -8.32 -5.38
N ASN A 115 1.22 -8.00 -6.10
CA ASN A 115 0.53 -8.97 -6.96
C ASN A 115 1.43 -9.51 -8.08
N TRP A 116 2.21 -8.65 -8.75
CA TRP A 116 3.18 -9.11 -9.75
C TRP A 116 4.24 -10.03 -9.12
N LEU A 117 4.77 -9.67 -7.95
CA LEU A 117 5.76 -10.48 -7.24
C LEU A 117 5.18 -11.82 -6.79
N ALA A 118 3.97 -11.83 -6.25
CA ALA A 118 3.33 -13.04 -5.72
C ALA A 118 2.90 -13.99 -6.85
N VAL A 119 2.19 -13.48 -7.86
CA VAL A 119 1.55 -14.30 -8.89
C VAL A 119 2.52 -14.62 -10.03
N ARG A 120 3.15 -13.59 -10.59
CA ARG A 120 3.98 -13.79 -11.80
C ARG A 120 5.38 -14.30 -11.49
N TRP A 121 6.00 -13.76 -10.45
CA TRP A 121 7.36 -14.16 -10.06
C TRP A 121 7.37 -15.32 -9.08
N HIS A 122 6.21 -15.84 -8.68
CA HIS A 122 6.08 -16.91 -7.69
C HIS A 122 6.88 -16.67 -6.39
N GLY A 123 7.11 -15.39 -6.09
CA GLY A 123 7.91 -14.99 -4.92
C GLY A 123 7.19 -15.19 -3.60
N GLY A 124 5.88 -15.38 -3.64
CA GLY A 124 5.04 -15.61 -2.46
C GLY A 124 5.15 -14.50 -1.41
N MET A 125 4.80 -14.85 -0.18
CA MET A 125 4.81 -13.93 0.96
C MET A 125 6.20 -13.35 1.26
N LEU A 126 7.28 -14.08 0.99
CA LEU A 126 8.63 -13.59 1.25
C LEU A 126 8.98 -12.39 0.37
N ALA A 127 8.71 -12.46 -0.93
CA ALA A 127 8.97 -11.37 -1.85
C ALA A 127 8.11 -10.14 -1.53
N SER A 128 6.83 -10.33 -1.21
CA SER A 128 5.93 -9.26 -0.77
C SER A 128 6.41 -8.62 0.54
N SER A 129 6.90 -9.42 1.49
CA SER A 129 7.46 -8.94 2.76
C SER A 129 8.73 -8.12 2.56
N VAL A 130 9.66 -8.59 1.72
CA VAL A 130 10.89 -7.85 1.39
C VAL A 130 10.55 -6.52 0.69
N TYR A 131 9.59 -6.55 -0.23
CA TYR A 131 9.11 -5.36 -0.91
C TYR A 131 8.45 -4.36 0.07
N GLY A 132 7.60 -4.86 0.97
CA GLY A 132 7.00 -4.05 2.05
C GLY A 132 8.04 -3.40 2.97
N LEU A 133 9.11 -4.11 3.34
CA LEU A 133 10.23 -3.56 4.12
C LEU A 133 11.02 -2.53 3.32
N ALA A 134 11.31 -2.82 2.04
CA ALA A 134 12.02 -1.90 1.15
C ALA A 134 11.26 -0.57 0.98
N LEU A 135 9.95 -0.56 1.11
CA LEU A 135 9.12 0.65 1.08
C LEU A 135 8.93 1.28 2.46
N GLY A 136 8.73 0.47 3.49
CA GLY A 136 8.53 0.93 4.86
C GLY A 136 9.72 1.72 5.38
N PHE A 137 10.94 1.29 5.05
CA PHE A 137 12.15 1.95 5.51
C PHE A 137 12.34 3.38 4.94
N PRO A 138 12.25 3.66 3.62
CA PRO A 138 12.31 5.03 3.10
C PRO A 138 11.16 5.92 3.61
N LEU A 139 9.96 5.39 3.79
CA LEU A 139 8.85 6.13 4.40
C LEU A 139 9.17 6.52 5.84
N ALA A 140 9.70 5.59 6.63
CA ALA A 140 10.12 5.84 8.00
C ALA A 140 11.25 6.88 8.07
N LEU A 141 12.26 6.78 7.20
CA LEU A 141 13.34 7.76 7.09
C LEU A 141 12.82 9.14 6.73
N GLY A 142 11.97 9.25 5.71
CA GLY A 142 11.38 10.50 5.26
C GLY A 142 10.62 11.19 6.39
N ILE A 143 9.80 10.44 7.11
CA ILE A 143 9.00 10.95 8.24
C ILE A 143 9.90 11.27 9.45
N ALA A 144 10.84 10.40 9.81
CA ALA A 144 11.75 10.63 10.93
C ALA A 144 12.62 11.87 10.75
N ALA A 145 13.05 12.16 9.51
CA ALA A 145 13.87 13.33 9.20
C ALA A 145 13.11 14.67 9.34
N ILE A 146 11.78 14.64 9.28
CA ILE A 146 10.96 15.86 9.33
C ILE A 146 10.37 16.11 10.72
N PHE A 147 10.14 15.04 11.45
CA PHE A 147 9.68 15.09 12.84
C PHE A 147 10.82 14.66 13.78
N PRO A 148 11.84 15.49 14.00
CA PRO A 148 13.04 15.10 14.76
C PRO A 148 12.75 14.82 16.23
N THR A 149 11.61 15.24 16.75
CA THR A 149 11.30 15.17 18.17
C THR A 149 10.09 14.30 18.50
N GLY A 150 10.30 13.32 19.34
CA GLY A 150 9.34 12.75 20.26
C GLY A 150 8.78 11.37 19.90
N PRO A 151 8.50 10.59 20.94
CA PRO A 151 7.85 9.27 20.84
C PRO A 151 6.38 9.35 20.36
N GLU A 152 5.82 10.57 20.32
CA GLU A 152 4.42 10.83 19.99
C GLU A 152 4.03 10.31 18.59
N LEU A 153 4.91 10.49 17.59
CA LEU A 153 4.64 10.03 16.22
C LEU A 153 4.56 8.51 16.17
N ASN A 154 5.52 7.81 16.77
CA ASN A 154 5.48 6.35 16.85
C ASN A 154 4.21 5.89 17.57
N ARG A 155 3.82 6.58 18.65
CA ARG A 155 2.62 6.28 19.43
C ARG A 155 1.34 6.40 18.61
N ARG A 156 1.28 7.29 17.61
CA ARG A 156 0.10 7.43 16.74
C ARG A 156 0.13 6.46 15.56
N ILE A 157 1.26 6.37 14.88
CA ILE A 157 1.39 5.52 13.69
C ILE A 157 1.24 4.03 14.05
N ARG A 158 1.68 3.59 15.23
CA ARG A 158 1.49 2.21 15.69
C ARG A 158 0.03 1.77 15.71
N TRP A 159 -0.89 2.68 16.06
CA TRP A 159 -2.32 2.36 16.04
C TRP A 159 -2.86 2.18 14.62
N ILE A 160 -2.35 2.93 13.65
CA ILE A 160 -2.71 2.73 12.24
C ILE A 160 -2.21 1.36 11.78
N ALA A 161 -0.99 0.97 12.15
CA ALA A 161 -0.45 -0.35 11.83
C ALA A 161 -1.29 -1.48 12.43
N VAL A 162 -1.68 -1.34 13.70
CA VAL A 162 -2.56 -2.32 14.37
C VAL A 162 -3.94 -2.37 13.71
N VAL A 163 -4.54 -1.23 13.38
CA VAL A 163 -5.85 -1.18 12.71
C VAL A 163 -5.76 -1.79 11.31
N ALA A 164 -4.71 -1.49 10.53
CA ALA A 164 -4.52 -2.08 9.20
C ALA A 164 -4.39 -3.61 9.29
N LEU A 165 -3.63 -4.11 10.26
CA LEU A 165 -3.50 -5.53 10.52
C LEU A 165 -4.85 -6.16 10.92
N LEU A 166 -5.56 -5.57 11.87
CA LEU A 166 -6.88 -6.08 12.31
C LEU A 166 -7.92 -6.06 11.20
N LEU A 167 -7.86 -5.08 10.29
CA LEU A 167 -8.75 -5.05 9.11
C LEU A 167 -8.41 -6.17 8.14
N ASP A 168 -7.12 -6.44 7.86
CA ASP A 168 -6.69 -7.57 7.05
C ASP A 168 -7.21 -8.90 7.63
N MET A 169 -6.99 -9.11 8.91
CA MET A 169 -7.42 -10.30 9.63
C MET A 169 -8.95 -10.43 9.66
N SER A 170 -9.67 -9.32 9.88
CA SER A 170 -11.14 -9.30 9.82
C SER A 170 -11.65 -9.65 8.44
N PHE A 171 -11.03 -9.12 7.38
CA PHE A 171 -11.41 -9.42 6.00
C PHE A 171 -11.07 -10.88 5.66
N THR A 172 -9.95 -11.40 6.15
CA THR A 172 -9.61 -12.81 6.04
C THR A 172 -10.71 -13.70 6.64
N LEU A 173 -11.19 -13.37 7.82
CA LEU A 173 -12.24 -14.16 8.49
C LEU A 173 -13.59 -14.01 7.82
N LEU A 174 -14.01 -12.79 7.49
CA LEU A 174 -15.29 -12.50 6.83
C LEU A 174 -15.36 -13.01 5.39
N GLY A 175 -14.21 -13.09 4.72
CA GLY A 175 -14.10 -13.60 3.34
C GLY A 175 -14.07 -15.12 3.22
N GLN A 176 -14.04 -15.85 4.35
CA GLN A 176 -14.05 -17.32 4.30
C GLN A 176 -15.32 -17.85 3.61
N PRO A 177 -15.22 -18.97 2.87
CA PRO A 177 -16.38 -19.59 2.24
C PRO A 177 -17.40 -20.02 3.29
N HIS A 178 -18.67 -20.08 2.92
CA HIS A 178 -19.75 -20.42 3.86
C HIS A 178 -19.54 -21.78 4.54
N SER A 179 -18.92 -22.74 3.83
CA SER A 179 -18.54 -24.06 4.37
C SER A 179 -17.56 -23.98 5.54
N TYR A 180 -16.70 -22.96 5.59
CA TYR A 180 -15.71 -22.80 6.64
C TYR A 180 -16.32 -22.77 8.05
N TRP A 181 -17.48 -22.16 8.21
CA TRP A 181 -18.10 -22.00 9.52
C TRP A 181 -18.58 -23.31 10.16
N SER A 182 -18.81 -24.33 9.35
CA SER A 182 -19.11 -25.70 9.80
C SER A 182 -17.93 -26.67 9.63
N HIS A 183 -17.03 -26.37 8.69
CA HIS A 183 -15.89 -27.19 8.29
C HIS A 183 -14.63 -26.34 8.18
N PRO A 184 -13.95 -26.04 9.32
CA PRO A 184 -12.77 -25.16 9.33
C PRO A 184 -11.62 -25.62 8.42
N GLU A 185 -11.53 -26.90 8.09
CA GLU A 185 -10.56 -27.48 7.15
C GLU A 185 -10.72 -26.93 5.72
N THR A 186 -11.87 -26.34 5.39
CA THR A 186 -12.14 -25.70 4.10
C THR A 186 -11.62 -24.26 4.03
N ALA A 187 -10.85 -23.83 5.04
CA ALA A 187 -10.30 -22.46 5.10
C ALA A 187 -9.55 -22.08 3.82
N TYR A 188 -9.90 -20.91 3.29
CA TYR A 188 -9.26 -20.30 2.14
C TYR A 188 -8.29 -19.22 2.62
N GLU A 189 -6.99 -19.49 2.56
CA GLU A 189 -5.95 -18.57 2.98
C GLU A 189 -4.60 -18.96 2.36
N GLY A 190 -3.89 -17.98 1.80
CA GLY A 190 -2.58 -18.19 1.20
C GLY A 190 -1.41 -18.15 2.19
N ASN A 191 -1.59 -17.47 3.32
CA ASN A 191 -0.58 -17.42 4.38
C ASN A 191 -0.62 -18.70 5.21
N VAL A 192 0.47 -19.45 5.21
CA VAL A 192 0.57 -20.76 5.90
C VAL A 192 0.30 -20.63 7.40
N VAL A 193 0.78 -19.55 8.05
CA VAL A 193 0.58 -19.34 9.49
C VAL A 193 -0.88 -19.01 9.79
N SER A 194 -1.46 -18.07 9.07
CA SER A 194 -2.88 -17.70 9.21
C SER A 194 -3.79 -18.90 8.92
N ARG A 195 -3.48 -19.66 7.86
CA ARG A 195 -4.22 -20.87 7.50
C ARG A 195 -4.15 -21.93 8.61
N TYR A 196 -2.98 -22.11 9.24
CA TYR A 196 -2.85 -23.03 10.36
C TYR A 196 -3.87 -22.74 11.47
N PHE A 197 -4.03 -21.48 11.86
CA PHE A 197 -5.01 -21.12 12.90
C PHE A 197 -6.46 -21.21 12.39
N LEU A 198 -6.71 -20.82 11.13
CA LEU A 198 -8.04 -20.91 10.53
C LEU A 198 -8.58 -22.35 10.51
N VAL A 199 -7.77 -23.34 10.15
CA VAL A 199 -8.20 -24.76 10.12
C VAL A 199 -8.52 -25.32 11.51
N HIS A 200 -8.04 -24.64 12.57
CA HIS A 200 -8.42 -24.96 13.97
C HIS A 200 -9.66 -24.18 14.45
N GLY A 201 -10.28 -23.42 13.55
CA GLY A 201 -11.51 -22.67 13.78
C GLY A 201 -11.30 -21.17 13.99
N TRP A 202 -12.38 -20.42 13.80
CA TRP A 202 -12.37 -18.95 13.87
C TRP A 202 -11.86 -18.40 15.21
N SER A 203 -12.15 -19.10 16.33
CA SER A 203 -11.70 -18.67 17.66
C SER A 203 -10.20 -18.80 17.85
N ALA A 204 -9.59 -19.85 17.29
CA ALA A 204 -8.12 -20.02 17.29
C ALA A 204 -7.46 -18.92 16.44
N PHE A 205 -8.03 -18.61 15.29
CA PHE A 205 -7.57 -17.52 14.44
C PHE A 205 -7.71 -16.16 15.15
N ALA A 206 -8.87 -15.86 15.74
CA ALA A 206 -9.08 -14.61 16.48
C ALA A 206 -8.13 -14.45 17.68
N ALA A 207 -7.84 -15.54 18.40
CA ALA A 207 -6.86 -15.53 19.49
C ALA A 207 -5.44 -15.25 18.97
N TYR A 208 -5.05 -15.88 17.86
CA TYR A 208 -3.79 -15.58 17.18
C TYR A 208 -3.70 -14.10 16.79
N ASP A 209 -4.75 -13.53 16.20
CA ASP A 209 -4.82 -12.13 15.76
C ASP A 209 -4.60 -11.16 16.92
N VAL A 210 -5.27 -11.40 18.05
CA VAL A 210 -5.11 -10.59 19.25
C VAL A 210 -3.68 -10.65 19.77
N VAL A 211 -3.10 -11.85 19.89
CA VAL A 211 -1.71 -12.02 20.34
C VAL A 211 -0.75 -11.34 19.38
N TYR A 212 -0.97 -11.47 18.09
CA TYR A 212 -0.14 -10.87 17.07
C TYR A 212 -0.22 -9.34 17.09
N ALA A 213 -1.42 -8.77 17.18
CA ALA A 213 -1.63 -7.33 17.27
C ALA A 213 -1.00 -6.72 18.55
N VAL A 214 -1.13 -7.40 19.69
CA VAL A 214 -0.49 -6.99 20.96
C VAL A 214 1.04 -7.09 20.84
N GLY A 215 1.56 -8.18 20.29
CA GLY A 215 2.99 -8.36 20.03
C GLY A 215 3.56 -7.26 19.13
N LEU A 216 2.84 -6.93 18.05
CA LEU A 216 3.19 -5.83 17.17
C LEU A 216 3.22 -4.47 17.88
N LEU A 217 2.18 -4.19 18.66
CA LEU A 217 2.09 -2.94 19.44
C LEU A 217 3.26 -2.79 20.41
N LEU A 218 3.62 -3.87 21.10
CA LEU A 218 4.75 -3.91 22.03
C LEU A 218 6.08 -3.76 21.26
N ALA A 219 6.26 -4.47 20.15
CA ALA A 219 7.47 -4.39 19.35
C ALA A 219 7.71 -2.97 18.79
N ILE A 220 6.70 -2.33 18.20
CA ILE A 220 6.81 -0.95 17.69
C ILE A 220 7.14 0.02 18.86
N THR A 221 6.65 -0.26 20.06
CA THR A 221 6.86 0.62 21.23
C THR A 221 8.24 0.44 21.83
N ALA A 222 8.75 -0.79 21.88
CA ALA A 222 10.03 -1.14 22.52
C ALA A 222 11.23 -0.85 21.61
N LEU A 223 11.05 -0.87 20.29
CA LEU A 223 12.13 -0.66 19.33
C LEU A 223 12.60 0.80 19.29
N PRO A 224 13.89 1.05 18.96
CA PRO A 224 14.37 2.40 18.64
C PRO A 224 13.48 3.05 17.59
N ARG A 225 13.32 4.37 17.67
CA ARG A 225 12.35 5.16 16.90
C ARG A 225 12.29 4.80 15.41
N LEU A 226 13.44 4.76 14.73
CA LEU A 226 13.48 4.46 13.30
C LEU A 226 13.03 3.03 13.01
N ALA A 227 13.50 2.06 13.79
CA ALA A 227 13.10 0.67 13.66
C ALA A 227 11.59 0.48 13.95
N GLY A 228 11.07 1.13 14.98
CA GLY A 228 9.64 1.12 15.30
C GLY A 228 8.79 1.74 14.19
N LEU A 229 9.21 2.86 13.60
CA LEU A 229 8.54 3.46 12.45
C LEU A 229 8.60 2.55 11.21
N THR A 230 9.76 1.97 10.93
CA THR A 230 9.92 1.04 9.80
C THR A 230 8.99 -0.16 9.95
N LEU A 231 8.94 -0.75 11.14
CA LEU A 231 8.05 -1.85 11.46
C LEU A 231 6.57 -1.44 11.33
N ALA A 232 6.19 -0.26 11.82
CA ALA A 232 4.83 0.24 11.70
C ALA A 232 4.42 0.44 10.23
N PHE A 233 5.27 1.07 9.39
CA PHE A 233 4.99 1.23 7.96
C PHE A 233 4.97 -0.10 7.22
N TYR A 234 5.85 -1.03 7.56
CA TYR A 234 5.80 -2.38 7.02
C TYR A 234 4.43 -3.03 7.25
N PHE A 235 3.92 -2.99 8.49
CA PHE A 235 2.62 -3.59 8.81
C PHE A 235 1.43 -2.81 8.24
N ILE A 236 1.54 -1.50 8.05
CA ILE A 236 0.54 -0.74 7.30
C ILE A 236 0.48 -1.23 5.85
N VAL A 237 1.64 -1.43 5.22
CA VAL A 237 1.74 -1.90 3.83
C VAL A 237 1.22 -3.32 3.70
N VAL A 238 1.68 -4.24 4.56
CA VAL A 238 1.29 -5.66 4.49
C VAL A 238 -0.17 -5.86 4.83
N GLY A 239 -0.68 -5.21 5.88
CA GLY A 239 -2.09 -5.27 6.23
C GLY A 239 -2.99 -4.61 5.18
N PHE A 240 -2.52 -3.53 4.55
CA PHE A 240 -3.22 -2.94 3.41
C PHE A 240 -3.27 -3.90 2.21
N ASP A 241 -2.15 -4.56 1.88
CA ASP A 241 -2.06 -5.51 0.78
C ASP A 241 -2.98 -6.71 1.00
N GLY A 242 -2.92 -7.32 2.18
CA GLY A 242 -3.76 -8.45 2.54
C GLY A 242 -5.26 -8.12 2.46
N ALA A 243 -5.70 -7.05 3.13
CA ALA A 243 -7.08 -6.59 3.08
C ALA A 243 -7.54 -6.24 1.64
N SER A 244 -6.65 -5.64 0.84
CA SER A 244 -6.92 -5.32 -0.57
C SER A 244 -7.13 -6.58 -1.42
N ASN A 245 -6.41 -7.67 -1.15
CA ASN A 245 -6.62 -8.95 -1.83
C ASN A 245 -8.02 -9.50 -1.56
N TRP A 246 -8.52 -9.40 -0.32
CA TRP A 246 -9.89 -9.79 0.01
C TRP A 246 -10.93 -8.93 -0.71
N LEU A 247 -10.75 -7.61 -0.72
CA LEU A 247 -11.62 -6.67 -1.44
C LEU A 247 -11.64 -6.97 -2.95
N PHE A 248 -10.49 -7.21 -3.52
CA PHE A 248 -10.34 -7.35 -4.96
C PHE A 248 -10.77 -8.73 -5.45
N PHE A 249 -10.18 -9.80 -4.92
CA PHE A 249 -10.36 -11.15 -5.45
C PHE A 249 -11.59 -11.86 -4.89
N VAL A 250 -11.82 -11.77 -3.59
CA VAL A 250 -12.90 -12.53 -2.95
C VAL A 250 -14.23 -11.79 -3.08
N TRP A 251 -14.25 -10.51 -2.74
CA TRP A 251 -15.49 -9.72 -2.82
C TRP A 251 -15.72 -9.05 -4.17
N ARG A 252 -14.77 -9.17 -5.09
CA ARG A 252 -14.85 -8.67 -6.47
C ARG A 252 -15.21 -7.20 -6.60
N GLN A 253 -14.77 -6.38 -5.64
CA GLN A 253 -15.03 -4.94 -5.63
C GLN A 253 -14.08 -4.14 -6.54
N GLY A 254 -13.03 -4.79 -7.08
CA GLY A 254 -12.08 -4.21 -8.01
C GLY A 254 -11.22 -3.09 -7.46
N MET A 255 -10.46 -2.44 -8.33
CA MET A 255 -9.55 -1.33 -7.98
C MET A 255 -10.21 -0.13 -7.31
N PRO A 256 -11.47 0.26 -7.61
CA PRO A 256 -12.10 1.36 -6.89
C PRO A 256 -12.16 1.16 -5.37
N ALA A 257 -12.44 -0.06 -4.91
CA ALA A 257 -12.45 -0.37 -3.48
C ALA A 257 -11.04 -0.33 -2.88
N VAL A 258 -10.04 -0.86 -3.59
CA VAL A 258 -8.62 -0.80 -3.18
C VAL A 258 -8.15 0.66 -3.07
N ILE A 259 -8.46 1.51 -4.07
CA ILE A 259 -8.13 2.93 -4.04
C ILE A 259 -8.87 3.65 -2.90
N GLY A 260 -10.14 3.33 -2.68
CA GLY A 260 -10.93 3.85 -1.55
C GLY A 260 -10.28 3.50 -0.21
N TYR A 261 -9.91 2.24 -0.02
CA TYR A 261 -9.21 1.79 1.18
C TYR A 261 -7.83 2.45 1.34
N ALA A 262 -7.04 2.55 0.26
CA ALA A 262 -5.77 3.29 0.25
C ALA A 262 -5.96 4.75 0.68
N SER A 263 -7.04 5.40 0.21
CA SER A 263 -7.37 6.77 0.58
C SER A 263 -7.71 6.91 2.06
N LEU A 264 -8.46 5.98 2.63
CA LEU A 264 -8.77 5.94 4.07
C LEU A 264 -7.50 5.81 4.92
N VAL A 265 -6.62 4.88 4.56
CA VAL A 265 -5.31 4.71 5.23
C VAL A 265 -4.47 5.99 5.07
N GLY A 266 -4.44 6.58 3.88
CA GLY A 266 -3.75 7.84 3.61
C GLY A 266 -4.27 8.99 4.48
N VAL A 267 -5.58 9.13 4.61
CA VAL A 267 -6.21 10.13 5.50
C VAL A 267 -5.82 9.90 6.96
N ALA A 268 -5.85 8.66 7.45
CA ALA A 268 -5.46 8.32 8.81
C ALA A 268 -3.98 8.68 9.09
N LEU A 269 -3.08 8.39 8.14
CA LEU A 269 -1.67 8.76 8.21
C LEU A 269 -1.48 10.28 8.27
N VAL A 270 -2.20 11.02 7.41
CA VAL A 270 -2.12 12.50 7.38
C VAL A 270 -2.65 13.13 8.67
N ILE A 271 -3.78 12.66 9.18
CA ILE A 271 -4.33 13.16 10.46
C ILE A 271 -3.32 12.91 11.59
N SER A 272 -2.68 11.74 11.62
CA SER A 272 -1.70 11.39 12.64
C SER A 272 -0.43 12.24 12.55
N ALA A 273 0.06 12.49 11.32
CA ALA A 273 1.26 13.29 11.09
C ALA A 273 1.02 14.80 11.29
N VAL A 274 -0.06 15.35 10.76
CA VAL A 274 -0.36 16.79 10.82
C VAL A 274 -0.81 17.22 12.22
N GLY A 275 -1.52 16.38 12.95
CA GLY A 275 -1.94 16.65 14.32
C GLY A 275 -0.79 16.91 15.31
N LEU A 276 0.45 16.55 14.95
CA LEU A 276 1.65 16.79 15.76
C LEU A 276 2.28 18.19 15.56
N GLN A 277 1.85 18.90 14.54
CA GLN A 277 2.39 20.24 14.19
C GLN A 277 1.57 21.40 14.77
N ARG A 278 0.63 21.14 15.67
CA ARG A 278 -0.04 22.25 16.36
C ARG A 278 1.02 23.03 17.16
N PRO A 279 1.11 24.36 16.97
CA PRO A 279 1.98 25.18 17.80
C PRO A 279 1.61 24.92 19.27
N LYS A 280 2.60 24.70 20.14
CA LYS A 280 2.36 24.82 21.56
C LYS A 280 1.71 26.19 21.79
N PRO A 281 0.57 26.28 22.52
CA PRO A 281 0.07 27.57 22.94
C PRO A 281 1.24 28.32 23.59
N ALA A 282 1.42 29.59 23.21
CA ALA A 282 2.41 30.43 23.86
C ALA A 282 2.13 30.33 25.38
N ALA A 283 3.17 30.03 26.13
CA ALA A 283 3.05 30.07 27.58
C ALA A 283 2.56 31.47 28.01
N PRO A 284 1.59 31.57 28.96
CA PRO A 284 1.06 32.85 29.40
C PRO A 284 2.13 33.74 29.98
#